data_58efc9ecf63e8c004f891edf3cce3baa
#
_entry.id   58efc9ecf63e8c004f891edf3cce3baa
#
_cell.length_a   1.000
_cell.length_b   1.000
_cell.length_c   1.000
_cell.angle_alpha   90.00
_cell.angle_beta   90.00
_cell.angle_gamma   90.00
#
_symmetry.space_group_name_H-M   'P 1'
#
loop_
_entity.id
_entity.type
_entity.pdbx_description
1 polymer ?
#
loop_
_entity_poly.entity_id
_entity_poly.type
_entity_poly.pdbx_seq_one_letter_code
_entity_poly.pdbx_strand_id
1 'polypeptide(L)'
;AGVGFVDLLVDGWLIVECDSAAHHSAWRARLRDLRRDADALALGYTTLRLAAEDILYRPDWVMAVLRAALANRGAPLRGRS
;
A
#
# COMPACT_ATOMS: atom_id res chain seq x y z
N ALA A 1 -2.02 -0.68 -20.37
CA ALA A 1 -2.00 -0.18 -19.76
C ALA A 1 -1.47 -0.02 -18.38
N GLY A 2 -2.00 -0.24 -17.37
CA GLY A 2 -1.37 -0.15 -16.09
C GLY A 2 -0.27 0.85 -15.97
N VAL A 3 -0.24 1.75 -16.85
CA VAL A 3 0.89 2.58 -16.99
C VAL A 3 1.11 3.47 -15.84
N GLY A 4 0.15 3.87 -15.18
CA GLY A 4 0.31 4.79 -14.10
C GLY A 4 0.73 4.16 -12.79
N PHE A 5 0.96 2.88 -12.77
CA PHE A 5 1.19 2.22 -11.51
C PHE A 5 2.60 1.75 -11.38
N VAL A 6 3.24 2.15 -10.32
CA VAL A 6 4.57 1.69 -9.99
C VAL A 6 4.45 0.97 -8.68
N ASP A 7 4.73 -0.30 -8.70
CA ASP A 7 4.79 -1.08 -7.48
C ASP A 7 6.23 -1.07 -7.02
N LEU A 8 6.44 -0.68 -5.80
CA LEU A 8 7.76 -0.69 -5.21
C LEU A 8 7.79 -1.73 -4.11
N LEU A 9 8.86 -2.47 -4.06
CA LEU A 9 9.09 -3.38 -2.94
C LEU A 9 10.18 -2.76 -2.08
N VAL A 10 9.84 -2.42 -0.86
CA VAL A 10 10.75 -1.76 0.05
C VAL A 10 11.15 -2.73 1.14
N ASP A 11 12.44 -2.80 1.37
CA ASP A 11 13.01 -3.63 2.44
C ASP A 11 12.62 -5.10 2.34
N GLY A 12 12.26 -5.54 1.14
CA GLY A 12 11.96 -6.94 0.88
C GLY A 12 10.60 -7.42 1.35
N TRP A 13 9.79 -6.57 1.96
CA TRP A 13 8.51 -7.02 2.49
C TRP A 13 7.36 -6.03 2.31
N LEU A 14 7.67 -4.76 2.12
CA LEU A 14 6.62 -3.74 2.01
C LEU A 14 6.39 -3.39 0.55
N ILE A 15 5.21 -3.72 0.07
CA ILE A 15 4.79 -3.36 -1.29
C ILE A 15 4.10 -2.01 -1.20
N VAL A 16 4.57 -1.05 -1.97
CA VAL A 16 3.96 0.27 -2.01
C VAL A 16 3.32 0.44 -3.37
N GLU A 17 2.03 0.71 -3.38
CA GLU A 17 1.28 0.90 -4.62
C GLU A 17 0.69 2.29 -4.65
N CYS A 18 0.72 2.87 -5.83
CA CYS A 18 0.14 4.18 -6.06
C CYS A 18 -1.23 4.01 -6.70
N ASP A 19 -2.26 4.55 -6.05
CA ASP A 19 -3.62 4.49 -6.55
C ASP A 19 -4.02 5.83 -7.10
N SER A 20 -4.53 5.81 -8.32
CA SER A 20 -4.95 7.04 -8.97
C SER A 20 -6.47 7.13 -8.99
N ALA A 21 -6.99 8.31 -8.75
CA ALA A 21 -8.42 8.55 -8.82
C ALA A 21 -8.97 8.38 -10.23
N ALA A 22 -8.10 8.37 -11.22
CA ALA A 22 -8.55 8.12 -12.59
C ALA A 22 -9.02 6.69 -12.80
N HIS A 23 -8.68 5.81 -11.90
CA HIS A 23 -9.12 4.44 -11.98
C HIS A 23 -10.41 4.26 -11.24
N HIS A 24 -11.48 4.23 -11.97
CA HIS A 24 -12.75 3.88 -11.39
C HIS A 24 -12.87 2.39 -11.40
N SER A 25 -12.81 1.80 -10.26
CA SER A 25 -12.86 0.36 -10.19
C SER A 25 -14.27 -0.10 -9.98
N ALA A 26 -14.72 -0.96 -10.86
CA ALA A 26 -15.90 -1.74 -10.54
C ALA A 26 -15.57 -2.62 -9.33
N TRP A 27 -16.60 -3.08 -8.67
CA TRP A 27 -16.41 -3.90 -7.48
C TRP A 27 -15.54 -5.12 -7.75
N ARG A 28 -15.66 -5.73 -8.93
CA ARG A 28 -14.86 -6.91 -9.23
C ARG A 28 -13.37 -6.62 -9.27
N ALA A 29 -13.01 -5.46 -9.82
CA ALA A 29 -11.60 -5.09 -9.84
C ALA A 29 -11.10 -4.84 -8.43
N ARG A 30 -11.90 -4.20 -7.61
CA ARG A 30 -11.54 -3.95 -6.23
C ARG A 30 -11.39 -5.27 -5.46
N LEU A 31 -12.30 -6.19 -5.70
CA LEU A 31 -12.25 -7.48 -5.04
C LEU A 31 -10.97 -8.24 -5.39
N ARG A 32 -10.55 -8.18 -6.65
CA ARG A 32 -9.29 -8.81 -7.04
C ARG A 32 -8.12 -8.19 -6.29
N ASP A 33 -8.12 -6.87 -6.15
CA ASP A 33 -7.05 -6.20 -5.42
C ASP A 33 -7.03 -6.59 -3.96
N LEU A 34 -8.19 -6.66 -3.34
CA LEU A 34 -8.27 -7.07 -1.94
C LEU A 34 -7.76 -8.49 -1.74
N ARG A 35 -8.10 -9.37 -2.65
CA ARG A 35 -7.65 -10.76 -2.57
C ARG A 35 -6.16 -10.87 -2.81
N ARG A 36 -5.65 -10.10 -3.75
CA ARG A 36 -4.22 -10.09 -4.00
C ARG A 36 -3.45 -9.59 -2.78
N ASP A 37 -3.95 -8.56 -2.13
CA ASP A 37 -3.31 -8.05 -0.93
C ASP A 37 -3.33 -9.07 0.19
N ALA A 38 -4.43 -9.80 0.33
CA ALA A 38 -4.54 -10.83 1.35
C ALA A 38 -3.57 -11.98 1.07
N ASP A 39 -3.45 -12.38 -0.19
CA ASP A 39 -2.51 -13.45 -0.56
C ASP A 39 -1.08 -13.00 -0.29
N ALA A 40 -0.76 -11.76 -0.63
CA ALA A 40 0.57 -11.22 -0.39
C ALA A 40 0.89 -11.20 1.10
N LEU A 41 -0.07 -10.83 1.90
CA LEU A 41 0.11 -10.81 3.36
C LEU A 41 0.39 -12.21 3.88
N ALA A 42 -0.30 -13.21 3.36
CA ALA A 42 -0.09 -14.59 3.77
C ALA A 42 1.32 -15.06 3.43
N LEU A 43 1.95 -14.45 2.43
CA LEU A 43 3.31 -14.78 2.05
C LEU A 43 4.36 -13.92 2.76
N GLY A 44 3.94 -13.06 3.65
CA GLY A 44 4.87 -12.23 4.40
C GLY A 44 5.03 -10.81 3.90
N TYR A 45 4.27 -10.42 2.89
CA TYR A 45 4.31 -9.06 2.36
C TYR A 45 3.19 -8.24 2.93
N THR A 46 3.42 -6.96 3.07
CA THR A 46 2.38 -6.01 3.44
C THR A 46 2.23 -5.00 2.32
N THR A 47 1.02 -4.68 1.96
CA THR A 47 0.76 -3.72 0.88
C THR A 47 0.27 -2.41 1.48
N LEU A 48 0.95 -1.33 1.09
CA LEU A 48 0.55 0.02 1.44
C LEU A 48 0.09 0.71 0.17
N ARG A 49 -1.17 1.11 0.13
CA ARG A 49 -1.71 1.83 -1.01
C ARG A 49 -1.78 3.30 -0.69
N LEU A 50 -1.17 4.10 -1.54
CA LEU A 50 -1.14 5.53 -1.36
C LEU A 50 -1.85 6.18 -2.54
N ALA A 51 -2.66 7.18 -2.25
CA ALA A 51 -3.31 7.93 -3.31
C ALA A 51 -2.28 8.76 -4.06
N ALA A 52 -2.41 8.79 -5.38
CA ALA A 52 -1.49 9.58 -6.20
C ALA A 52 -1.49 11.04 -5.77
N GLU A 53 -2.65 11.57 -5.43
CA GLU A 53 -2.73 12.97 -5.02
C GLU A 53 -1.97 13.21 -3.71
N ASP A 54 -1.94 12.25 -2.81
CA ASP A 54 -1.16 12.41 -1.59
C ASP A 54 0.34 12.39 -1.86
N ILE A 55 0.76 11.55 -2.79
CA ILE A 55 2.17 11.51 -3.18
C ILE A 55 2.59 12.85 -3.77
N LEU A 56 1.71 13.45 -4.56
CA LEU A 56 2.03 14.72 -5.23
C LEU A 56 1.93 15.91 -4.29
N TYR A 57 0.94 15.94 -3.42
CA TYR A 57 0.64 17.14 -2.66
C TYR A 57 0.90 17.04 -1.17
N ARG A 58 1.18 15.84 -0.68
CA ARG A 58 1.47 15.63 0.74
C ARG A 58 2.68 14.71 0.91
N PRO A 59 3.79 15.02 0.22
CA PRO A 59 4.94 14.11 0.25
C PRO A 59 5.53 13.92 1.64
N ASP A 60 5.50 14.93 2.48
CA ASP A 60 6.05 14.79 3.83
C ASP A 60 5.24 13.80 4.65
N TRP A 61 3.92 13.84 4.49
CA TRP A 61 3.06 12.88 5.16
C TRP A 61 3.32 11.46 4.65
N VAL A 62 3.49 11.32 3.33
CA VAL A 62 3.78 10.02 2.73
C VAL A 62 5.07 9.46 3.31
N MET A 63 6.11 10.29 3.40
CA MET A 63 7.37 9.82 3.95
C MET A 63 7.25 9.43 5.42
N ALA A 64 6.46 10.17 6.18
CA ALA A 64 6.24 9.83 7.58
C ALA A 64 5.52 8.50 7.72
N VAL A 65 4.53 8.23 6.87
CA VAL A 65 3.82 6.95 6.87
C VAL A 65 4.78 5.81 6.53
N LEU A 66 5.62 6.00 5.51
CA LEU A 66 6.59 4.97 5.13
C LEU A 66 7.56 4.67 6.26
N ARG A 67 8.10 5.72 6.90
CA ARG A 67 9.02 5.51 8.00
C ARG A 67 8.36 4.78 9.16
N ALA A 68 7.12 5.17 9.46
CA ALA A 68 6.40 4.51 10.54
C ALA A 68 6.13 3.05 10.22
N ALA A 69 5.77 2.74 8.99
CA ALA A 69 5.52 1.37 8.58
C ALA A 69 6.77 0.51 8.73
N LEU A 70 7.91 1.04 8.29
CA LEU A 70 9.17 0.31 8.39
C LEU A 70 9.62 0.14 9.82
N ALA A 71 9.42 1.16 10.64
CA ALA A 71 9.83 1.09 12.05
C ALA A 71 8.98 0.13 12.86
N ASN A 72 7.74 -0.09 12.44
CA ASN A 72 6.81 -0.89 13.23
C ASN A 72 6.69 -2.33 12.77
N ARG A 73 7.45 -2.71 11.77
CA ARG A 73 7.38 -4.09 11.34
C ARG A 73 7.82 -5.01 12.48
N GLY A 74 7.05 -6.06 12.70
CA GLY A 74 7.37 -7.01 13.74
C GLY A 74 6.95 -6.60 15.13
N ALA A 75 6.46 -5.38 15.28
CA ALA A 75 5.98 -4.94 16.59
C ALA A 75 4.68 -5.67 16.91
N PRO A 76 4.47 -6.03 18.15
CA PRO A 76 3.21 -6.66 18.50
C PRO A 76 2.06 -5.69 18.31
N LEU A 77 0.91 -6.23 17.97
CA LEU A 77 -0.28 -5.43 17.89
C LEU A 77 -0.61 -4.93 19.28
N ARG A 78 -0.90 -3.66 19.38
CA ARG A 78 -1.23 -3.11 20.65
C ARG A 78 -2.33 -2.11 20.51
N GLY A 79 -3.02 -1.90 21.56
CA GLY A 79 -4.13 -1.00 21.52
C GLY A 79 -5.22 -1.49 20.64
N ARG A 80 -5.19 -2.73 20.29
CA ARG A 80 -6.21 -3.26 19.45
C ARG A 80 -7.26 -3.74 20.33
N SER A 81 -7.80 -3.25 20.85
CA SER A 81 -8.80 -3.86 21.67
C SER A 81 -10.13 -3.75 21.03
#